data_71edbe45d05d87ddb0485c8331d1ca81
#
_entry.id   71edbe45d05d87ddb0485c8331d1ca81
#
_cell.length_a   1.000
_cell.length_b   1.000
_cell.length_c   1.000
_cell.angle_alpha   90.00
_cell.angle_beta   90.00
_cell.angle_gamma   90.00
#
_symmetry.space_group_name_H-M   'P 1'
#
loop_
_entity.id
_entity.type
_entity.pdbx_description
1 polymer ?
#
loop_
_entity_poly.entity_id
_entity_poly.type
_entity_poly.pdbx_seq_one_letter_code
_entity_poly.pdbx_strand_id
1 'polypeptide(L)'
;MKCFFSKTLKVTKARIKVKLQDEEGSISLLIIGLFVVTVATLLVITNIASIAIAQRSLVQASEAAVQRGVQNLDLEAYYVGEGGMLSGILNNGEVPIPIECGSANSAISNELHHWNSANSALLRREIRDIWISEFNCDGVSVGISTSAFVVLPLQLPFINLKNIELHTSVGATNTRSKGLYLFGIRIS
;
A
#
# COMPACT_ATOMS: atom_id res chain seq x y z
N MET A 1 -8.22 -11.16 -41.99
CA MET A 1 -8.91 -11.36 -40.70
C MET A 1 -9.76 -10.17 -40.20
N LYS A 2 -9.83 -9.02 -40.89
CA LYS A 2 -10.61 -7.82 -40.48
C LYS A 2 -12.06 -7.76 -41.00
N CYS A 3 -12.44 -8.57 -42.01
CA CYS A 3 -13.78 -8.51 -42.58
C CYS A 3 -14.86 -9.36 -41.90
N PHE A 4 -14.48 -10.32 -41.05
CA PHE A 4 -15.46 -11.22 -40.41
C PHE A 4 -16.13 -10.63 -39.17
N PHE A 5 -15.42 -9.73 -38.47
CA PHE A 5 -15.92 -9.11 -37.22
C PHE A 5 -16.94 -7.99 -37.49
N SER A 6 -16.85 -7.33 -38.62
CA SER A 6 -17.77 -6.22 -39.01
C SER A 6 -19.18 -6.68 -39.33
N LYS A 7 -19.34 -7.90 -39.86
CA LYS A 7 -20.67 -8.40 -40.27
C LYS A 7 -21.51 -8.89 -39.08
N THR A 8 -20.87 -9.45 -38.05
CA THR A 8 -21.58 -9.92 -36.86
C THR A 8 -22.10 -8.78 -35.98
N LEU A 9 -21.36 -7.66 -35.91
CA LEU A 9 -21.80 -6.46 -35.15
C LEU A 9 -23.02 -5.77 -35.78
N LYS A 10 -23.13 -5.77 -37.11
CA LYS A 10 -24.28 -5.17 -37.81
C LYS A 10 -25.57 -5.98 -37.62
N VAL A 11 -25.48 -7.31 -37.62
CA VAL A 11 -26.65 -8.20 -37.42
C VAL A 11 -27.18 -8.11 -36.00
N THR A 12 -26.29 -8.01 -34.98
CA THR A 12 -26.71 -7.86 -33.58
C THR A 12 -27.37 -6.51 -33.30
N LYS A 13 -26.84 -5.43 -33.92
CA LYS A 13 -27.42 -4.09 -33.79
C LYS A 13 -28.82 -3.97 -34.47
N ALA A 14 -29.05 -4.66 -35.57
CA ALA A 14 -30.34 -4.68 -36.22
C ALA A 14 -31.39 -5.47 -35.41
N ARG A 15 -31.01 -6.60 -34.79
CA ARG A 15 -31.92 -7.40 -33.93
C ARG A 15 -32.29 -6.69 -32.63
N ILE A 16 -31.38 -5.93 -32.06
CA ILE A 16 -31.66 -5.14 -30.85
C ILE A 16 -32.61 -3.98 -31.17
N LYS A 17 -32.46 -3.31 -32.32
CA LYS A 17 -33.40 -2.25 -32.72
C LYS A 17 -34.84 -2.73 -32.97
N VAL A 18 -35.00 -3.92 -33.54
CA VAL A 18 -36.35 -4.46 -33.85
C VAL A 18 -37.08 -4.88 -32.56
N LYS A 19 -36.37 -5.35 -31.52
CA LYS A 19 -36.97 -5.73 -30.23
C LYS A 19 -37.37 -4.55 -29.35
N LEU A 20 -36.83 -3.36 -29.60
CA LEU A 20 -37.15 -2.16 -28.80
C LEU A 20 -38.43 -1.44 -29.27
N GLN A 21 -39.05 -1.90 -30.38
CA GLN A 21 -40.26 -1.30 -30.94
C GLN A 21 -41.57 -1.97 -30.46
N ASP A 22 -41.51 -3.10 -29.77
CA ASP A 22 -42.68 -3.70 -29.10
C ASP A 22 -42.84 -3.08 -27.71
N GLU A 23 -43.69 -2.07 -27.62
CA GLU A 23 -43.91 -1.25 -26.39
C GLU A 23 -44.75 -1.92 -25.29
N GLU A 24 -45.24 -3.09 -25.49
CA GLU A 24 -46.18 -3.75 -24.53
C GLU A 24 -45.52 -4.57 -23.41
N GLY A 25 -44.24 -4.42 -23.12
CA GLY A 25 -43.53 -5.10 -22.03
C GLY A 25 -42.43 -4.27 -21.34
N SER A 26 -42.36 -2.98 -21.66
CA SER A 26 -41.17 -2.13 -21.49
C SER A 26 -40.82 -1.81 -20.03
N ILE A 27 -41.77 -1.62 -19.14
CA ILE A 27 -41.48 -1.13 -17.77
C ILE A 27 -40.79 -2.20 -16.92
N SER A 28 -41.19 -3.46 -17.01
CA SER A 28 -40.58 -4.55 -16.26
C SER A 28 -39.11 -4.78 -16.69
N LEU A 29 -38.84 -4.69 -17.98
CA LEU A 29 -37.49 -4.87 -18.53
C LEU A 29 -36.57 -3.71 -18.15
N LEU A 30 -37.10 -2.49 -18.08
CA LEU A 30 -36.39 -1.31 -17.63
C LEU A 30 -36.02 -1.41 -16.15
N ILE A 31 -36.97 -1.86 -15.28
CA ILE A 31 -36.71 -2.03 -13.85
C ILE A 31 -35.64 -3.09 -13.61
N ILE A 32 -35.71 -4.24 -14.30
CA ILE A 32 -34.69 -5.29 -14.19
C ILE A 32 -33.33 -4.78 -14.68
N GLY A 33 -33.31 -4.06 -15.81
CA GLY A 33 -32.08 -3.47 -16.34
C GLY A 33 -31.43 -2.48 -15.36
N LEU A 34 -32.24 -1.58 -14.77
CA LEU A 34 -31.77 -0.63 -13.76
C LEU A 34 -31.26 -1.34 -12.52
N PHE A 35 -31.95 -2.36 -12.05
CA PHE A 35 -31.52 -3.17 -10.91
C PHE A 35 -30.16 -3.83 -11.17
N VAL A 36 -29.96 -4.46 -12.31
CA VAL A 36 -28.70 -5.11 -12.69
C VAL A 36 -27.56 -4.07 -12.74
N VAL A 37 -27.79 -2.91 -13.34
CA VAL A 37 -26.78 -1.83 -13.40
C VAL A 37 -26.43 -1.34 -11.98
N THR A 38 -27.43 -1.15 -11.12
CA THR A 38 -27.20 -0.73 -9.74
C THR A 38 -26.35 -1.74 -8.97
N VAL A 39 -26.70 -3.03 -9.05
CA VAL A 39 -25.93 -4.10 -8.40
C VAL A 39 -24.50 -4.16 -8.94
N ALA A 40 -24.33 -4.10 -10.27
CA ALA A 40 -23.00 -4.10 -10.88
C ALA A 40 -22.15 -2.92 -10.40
N THR A 41 -22.74 -1.73 -10.31
CA THR A 41 -22.06 -0.54 -9.81
C THR A 41 -21.63 -0.70 -8.35
N LEU A 42 -22.49 -1.22 -7.49
CA LEU A 42 -22.17 -1.50 -6.09
C LEU A 42 -21.01 -2.49 -5.95
N LEU A 43 -20.99 -3.55 -6.77
CA LEU A 43 -19.89 -4.53 -6.76
C LEU A 43 -18.55 -3.89 -7.15
N VAL A 44 -18.55 -3.03 -8.16
CA VAL A 44 -17.34 -2.31 -8.58
C VAL A 44 -16.83 -1.39 -7.48
N ILE A 45 -17.71 -0.58 -6.89
CA ILE A 45 -17.36 0.35 -5.79
C ILE A 45 -16.79 -0.43 -4.60
N THR A 46 -17.41 -1.54 -4.23
CA THR A 46 -16.93 -2.38 -3.11
C THR A 46 -15.53 -2.92 -3.36
N ASN A 47 -15.24 -3.39 -4.58
CA ASN A 47 -13.89 -3.86 -4.93
C ASN A 47 -12.86 -2.74 -4.89
N ILE A 48 -13.18 -1.56 -5.41
CA ILE A 48 -12.26 -0.39 -5.36
C ILE A 48 -12.00 0.02 -3.92
N ALA A 49 -13.03 0.09 -3.08
CA ALA A 49 -12.88 0.40 -1.66
C ALA A 49 -12.00 -0.62 -0.93
N SER A 50 -12.16 -1.92 -1.24
CA SER A 50 -11.31 -2.98 -0.67
C SER A 50 -9.85 -2.82 -1.03
N ILE A 51 -9.52 -2.52 -2.29
CA ILE A 51 -8.15 -2.26 -2.73
C ILE A 51 -7.56 -1.04 -2.00
N ALA A 52 -8.31 0.06 -1.91
CA ALA A 52 -7.84 1.27 -1.23
C ALA A 52 -7.53 1.04 0.26
N ILE A 53 -8.36 0.23 0.91
CA ILE A 53 -8.14 -0.13 2.32
C ILE A 53 -6.93 -1.07 2.46
N ALA A 54 -6.77 -2.04 1.56
CA ALA A 54 -5.62 -2.92 1.53
C ALA A 54 -4.32 -2.14 1.33
N GLN A 55 -4.31 -1.17 0.41
CA GLN A 55 -3.15 -0.32 0.19
C GLN A 55 -2.76 0.48 1.45
N ARG A 56 -3.73 1.05 2.16
CA ARG A 56 -3.46 1.74 3.44
C ARG A 56 -2.87 0.81 4.48
N SER A 57 -3.36 -0.42 4.57
CA SER A 57 -2.83 -1.42 5.50
C SER A 57 -1.39 -1.81 5.13
N LEU A 58 -1.07 -1.95 3.84
CA LEU A 58 0.29 -2.21 3.38
C LEU A 58 1.25 -1.05 3.74
N VAL A 59 0.82 0.19 3.52
CA VAL A 59 1.60 1.38 3.91
C VAL A 59 1.86 1.38 5.42
N GLN A 60 0.85 1.15 6.24
CA GLN A 60 0.99 1.10 7.70
C GLN A 60 1.96 0.00 8.17
N ALA A 61 1.89 -1.20 7.57
CA ALA A 61 2.81 -2.29 7.87
C ALA A 61 4.26 -1.90 7.50
N SER A 62 4.44 -1.27 6.34
CA SER A 62 5.74 -0.82 5.87
C SER A 62 6.32 0.31 6.72
N GLU A 63 5.50 1.28 7.12
CA GLU A 63 5.88 2.36 8.03
C GLU A 63 6.28 1.81 9.41
N ALA A 64 5.49 0.89 9.97
CA ALA A 64 5.82 0.25 11.24
C ALA A 64 7.15 -0.50 11.17
N ALA A 65 7.39 -1.23 10.08
CA ALA A 65 8.63 -1.95 9.86
C ALA A 65 9.84 -0.99 9.76
N VAL A 66 9.72 0.10 8.98
CA VAL A 66 10.80 1.09 8.86
C VAL A 66 11.06 1.79 10.19
N GLN A 67 10.01 2.14 10.95
CA GLN A 67 10.17 2.73 12.29
C GLN A 67 10.91 1.80 13.25
N ARG A 68 10.68 0.49 13.14
CA ARG A 68 11.47 -0.51 13.89
C ARG A 68 12.91 -0.56 13.41
N GLY A 69 13.13 -0.45 12.11
CA GLY A 69 14.48 -0.43 11.52
C GLY A 69 15.32 0.75 12.03
N VAL A 70 14.79 1.97 12.00
CA VAL A 70 15.53 3.18 12.41
C VAL A 70 15.81 3.25 13.90
N GLN A 71 15.18 2.41 14.73
CA GLN A 71 15.48 2.30 16.17
C GLN A 71 16.79 1.55 16.46
N ASN A 72 17.35 0.84 15.46
CA ASN A 72 18.60 0.11 15.62
C ASN A 72 19.78 1.06 15.40
N LEU A 73 20.25 1.63 16.52
CA LEU A 73 21.33 2.60 16.55
C LEU A 73 22.69 1.90 16.37
N ASP A 74 23.56 2.49 15.59
CA ASP A 74 24.98 2.17 15.61
C ASP A 74 25.63 2.88 16.82
N LEU A 75 25.77 2.13 17.91
CA LEU A 75 26.33 2.67 19.16
C LEU A 75 27.79 3.10 19.01
N GLU A 76 28.57 2.39 18.22
CA GLU A 76 29.97 2.72 18.00
C GLU A 76 30.10 4.03 17.23
N ALA A 77 29.39 4.17 16.12
CA ALA A 77 29.33 5.40 15.34
C ALA A 77 28.71 6.57 16.13
N TYR A 78 27.75 6.28 17.02
CA TYR A 78 27.11 7.28 17.86
C TYR A 78 28.04 7.87 18.92
N TYR A 79 28.89 7.06 19.57
CA TYR A 79 29.78 7.52 20.65
C TYR A 79 31.16 7.95 20.14
N VAL A 80 31.69 7.34 19.11
CA VAL A 80 33.08 7.52 18.65
C VAL A 80 33.14 8.29 17.31
N GLY A 81 32.07 8.21 16.50
CA GLY A 81 32.04 8.75 15.15
C GLY A 81 31.58 10.22 15.03
N GLU A 82 31.35 10.64 13.78
CA GLU A 82 30.92 11.99 13.42
C GLU A 82 29.52 12.36 13.95
N GLY A 83 28.73 11.38 14.40
CA GLY A 83 27.46 11.58 15.11
C GLY A 83 27.59 11.95 16.57
N GLY A 84 28.83 12.00 17.10
CA GLY A 84 29.11 12.30 18.49
C GLY A 84 28.67 13.71 18.91
N MET A 85 28.60 13.91 20.22
CA MET A 85 28.12 15.13 20.88
C MET A 85 28.77 16.43 20.34
N LEU A 86 30.01 16.35 19.83
CA LEU A 86 30.76 17.48 19.30
C LEU A 86 30.30 17.93 17.90
N SER A 87 29.91 17.01 17.02
CA SER A 87 29.40 17.38 15.69
C SER A 87 28.07 18.13 15.78
N GLY A 88 27.29 17.79 16.80
CA GLY A 88 26.06 18.48 17.13
C GLY A 88 26.24 19.94 17.57
N ILE A 89 27.37 20.28 18.16
CA ILE A 89 27.68 21.66 18.62
C ILE A 89 28.15 22.52 17.45
N LEU A 90 28.85 21.94 16.49
CA LEU A 90 29.45 22.65 15.36
C LEU A 90 28.46 22.87 14.18
N ASN A 91 27.49 22.01 14.01
CA ASN A 91 26.48 22.15 12.96
C ASN A 91 25.17 22.71 13.54
N ASN A 92 24.76 23.89 13.07
CA ASN A 92 23.53 24.57 13.48
C ASN A 92 22.23 23.87 12.99
N GLY A 93 22.27 22.57 12.70
CA GLY A 93 21.18 21.79 12.13
C GLY A 93 20.78 20.58 12.97
N GLU A 94 19.81 19.83 12.46
CA GLU A 94 19.47 18.52 12.97
C GLU A 94 20.66 17.58 12.84
N VAL A 95 20.97 16.84 13.90
CA VAL A 95 22.09 15.89 13.90
C VAL A 95 21.52 14.54 13.52
N PRO A 96 21.98 13.94 12.41
CA PRO A 96 21.59 12.60 12.07
C PRO A 96 22.11 11.61 13.10
N ILE A 97 21.28 10.65 13.46
CA ILE A 97 21.64 9.56 14.38
C ILE A 97 22.03 8.36 13.52
N PRO A 98 23.25 7.80 13.71
CA PRO A 98 23.69 6.68 12.91
C PRO A 98 22.88 5.42 13.20
N ILE A 99 22.52 4.71 12.12
CA ILE A 99 21.71 3.49 12.11
C ILE A 99 22.59 2.33 11.67
N GLU A 100 22.53 1.21 12.39
CA GLU A 100 23.17 -0.02 11.97
C GLU A 100 22.31 -0.73 10.93
N CYS A 101 22.72 -0.67 9.65
CA CYS A 101 21.93 -1.18 8.52
C CYS A 101 21.66 -2.69 8.57
N GLY A 102 22.58 -3.50 9.12
CA GLY A 102 22.40 -4.95 9.25
C GLY A 102 21.28 -5.30 10.22
N SER A 103 21.32 -4.71 11.41
CA SER A 103 20.28 -4.88 12.44
C SER A 103 18.96 -4.27 11.98
N ALA A 104 18.99 -3.13 11.28
CA ALA A 104 17.81 -2.49 10.74
C ALA A 104 17.09 -3.40 9.75
N ASN A 105 17.81 -4.02 8.80
CA ASN A 105 17.24 -4.97 7.85
C ASN A 105 16.61 -6.18 8.54
N SER A 106 17.29 -6.72 9.54
CA SER A 106 16.78 -7.86 10.32
C SER A 106 15.51 -7.49 11.10
N ALA A 107 15.48 -6.32 11.71
CA ALA A 107 14.31 -5.82 12.45
C ALA A 107 13.11 -5.59 11.53
N ILE A 108 13.33 -5.00 10.36
CA ILE A 108 12.30 -4.78 9.33
C ILE A 108 11.72 -6.10 8.85
N SER A 109 12.59 -7.07 8.52
CA SER A 109 12.16 -8.39 8.05
C SER A 109 11.34 -9.12 9.11
N ASN A 110 11.75 -9.06 10.38
CA ASN A 110 11.03 -9.66 11.50
C ASN A 110 9.65 -9.00 11.71
N GLU A 111 9.58 -7.68 11.61
CA GLU A 111 8.31 -6.95 11.76
C GLU A 111 7.33 -7.31 10.64
N LEU A 112 7.78 -7.33 9.37
CA LEU A 112 6.95 -7.76 8.25
C LEU A 112 6.53 -9.23 8.34
N HIS A 113 7.42 -10.10 8.83
CA HIS A 113 7.06 -11.49 9.09
C HIS A 113 5.99 -11.60 10.19
N HIS A 114 6.07 -10.75 11.22
CA HIS A 114 5.05 -10.68 12.26
C HIS A 114 3.70 -10.24 11.69
N TRP A 115 3.68 -9.25 10.82
CA TRP A 115 2.47 -8.83 10.10
C TRP A 115 1.90 -9.94 9.21
N ASN A 116 2.77 -10.72 8.57
CA ASN A 116 2.40 -11.81 7.65
C ASN A 116 1.91 -13.07 8.39
N SER A 117 2.15 -13.17 9.70
CA SER A 117 1.76 -14.34 10.47
C SER A 117 0.23 -14.46 10.54
N ALA A 118 -0.27 -15.69 10.37
CA ALA A 118 -1.71 -15.99 10.31
C ALA A 118 -2.52 -15.55 11.54
N ASN A 119 -1.85 -15.26 12.66
CA ASN A 119 -2.45 -14.82 13.92
C ASN A 119 -2.44 -13.30 14.11
N SER A 120 -1.87 -12.53 13.19
CA SER A 120 -1.88 -11.08 13.36
C SER A 120 -3.27 -10.54 13.02
N ALA A 121 -3.96 -10.04 14.04
CA ALA A 121 -5.23 -9.33 13.89
C ALA A 121 -5.06 -8.00 13.12
N LEU A 122 -3.82 -7.62 12.83
CA LEU A 122 -3.44 -6.38 12.18
C LEU A 122 -3.56 -6.45 10.66
N LEU A 123 -3.29 -7.64 10.08
CA LEU A 123 -3.40 -7.81 8.64
C LEU A 123 -4.83 -8.19 8.25
N ARG A 124 -5.36 -7.46 7.28
CA ARG A 124 -6.67 -7.79 6.72
C ARG A 124 -6.59 -9.08 5.90
N ARG A 125 -7.68 -9.86 5.92
CA ARG A 125 -7.77 -11.13 5.19
C ARG A 125 -7.56 -11.00 3.68
N GLU A 126 -7.72 -9.79 3.15
CA GLU A 126 -7.56 -9.49 1.73
C GLU A 126 -6.09 -9.38 1.30
N ILE A 127 -5.16 -9.08 2.23
CA ILE A 127 -3.73 -8.99 1.94
C ILE A 127 -3.08 -10.32 2.22
N ARG A 128 -2.29 -10.80 1.26
CA ARG A 128 -1.47 -12.01 1.39
C ARG A 128 -0.06 -11.72 0.98
N ASP A 129 0.87 -12.36 1.68
CA ASP A 129 2.28 -12.41 1.31
C ASP A 129 2.90 -11.02 1.08
N ILE A 130 3.16 -10.30 2.18
CA ILE A 130 3.95 -9.07 2.13
C ILE A 130 5.43 -9.45 2.04
N TRP A 131 6.14 -8.90 1.06
CA TRP A 131 7.59 -9.09 0.93
C TRP A 131 8.29 -7.77 0.62
N ILE A 132 9.59 -7.73 0.94
CA ILE A 132 10.46 -6.60 0.61
C ILE A 132 10.93 -6.80 -0.82
N SER A 133 10.67 -5.83 -1.69
CA SER A 133 11.19 -5.80 -3.06
C SER A 133 12.52 -5.05 -3.14
N GLU A 134 12.71 -4.04 -2.30
CA GLU A 134 13.93 -3.24 -2.26
C GLU A 134 14.19 -2.75 -0.83
N PHE A 135 15.46 -2.76 -0.42
CA PHE A 135 15.93 -2.22 0.84
C PHE A 135 17.08 -1.24 0.57
N ASN A 136 16.98 -0.03 1.08
CA ASN A 136 18.01 0.99 0.99
C ASN A 136 18.33 1.52 2.39
N CYS A 137 19.61 1.59 2.72
CA CYS A 137 20.07 2.13 3.99
C CYS A 137 21.41 2.85 3.76
N ASP A 138 21.49 4.09 4.16
CA ASP A 138 22.69 4.93 4.04
C ASP A 138 23.40 5.23 5.38
N GLY A 139 22.99 4.53 6.44
CA GLY A 139 23.52 4.73 7.79
C GLY A 139 22.83 5.86 8.56
N VAL A 140 21.96 6.65 7.95
CA VAL A 140 21.18 7.75 8.55
C VAL A 140 19.71 7.63 8.26
N SER A 141 19.39 7.12 7.09
CA SER A 141 18.04 6.86 6.62
C SER A 141 17.85 5.39 6.24
N VAL A 142 16.65 4.92 6.39
CA VAL A 142 16.24 3.59 5.96
C VAL A 142 15.01 3.72 5.09
N GLY A 143 15.06 3.12 3.90
CA GLY A 143 13.95 3.04 2.97
C GLY A 143 13.68 1.60 2.57
N ILE A 144 12.42 1.25 2.40
CA ILE A 144 11.99 -0.03 1.87
C ILE A 144 10.92 0.16 0.80
N SER A 145 10.96 -0.71 -0.20
CA SER A 145 9.84 -0.93 -1.11
C SER A 145 9.24 -2.28 -0.78
N THR A 146 7.95 -2.32 -0.56
CA THR A 146 7.22 -3.56 -0.24
C THR A 146 6.16 -3.84 -1.28
N SER A 147 5.93 -5.12 -1.53
CA SER A 147 4.88 -5.61 -2.40
C SER A 147 4.00 -6.60 -1.65
N ALA A 148 2.73 -6.66 -2.02
CA ALA A 148 1.78 -7.61 -1.47
C ALA A 148 0.71 -7.99 -2.49
N PHE A 149 0.16 -9.20 -2.37
CA PHE A 149 -1.00 -9.61 -3.15
C PHE A 149 -2.29 -9.30 -2.42
N VAL A 150 -3.24 -8.73 -3.15
CA VAL A 150 -4.60 -8.50 -2.65
C VAL A 150 -5.58 -9.41 -3.38
N VAL A 151 -6.41 -10.10 -2.59
CA VAL A 151 -7.50 -10.93 -3.09
C VAL A 151 -8.79 -10.12 -3.02
N LEU A 152 -9.44 -9.94 -4.16
CA LEU A 152 -10.71 -9.23 -4.22
C LEU A 152 -11.82 -10.04 -3.55
N PRO A 153 -12.65 -9.42 -2.69
CA PRO A 153 -13.74 -10.10 -1.99
C PRO A 153 -14.85 -10.56 -2.93
N LEU A 154 -15.04 -9.84 -4.04
CA LEU A 154 -16.10 -10.11 -5.00
C LEU A 154 -15.49 -10.36 -6.38
N GLN A 155 -15.68 -11.59 -6.88
CA GLN A 155 -15.25 -11.96 -8.24
C GLN A 155 -16.31 -11.51 -9.23
N LEU A 156 -15.93 -10.67 -10.17
CA LEU A 156 -16.79 -10.27 -11.28
C LEU A 156 -16.89 -11.41 -12.29
N PRO A 157 -18.10 -11.82 -12.73
CA PRO A 157 -18.31 -13.02 -13.54
C PRO A 157 -17.62 -13.00 -14.91
N PHE A 158 -17.18 -11.83 -15.37
CA PHE A 158 -16.56 -11.65 -16.69
C PHE A 158 -15.09 -11.23 -16.63
N ILE A 159 -14.54 -10.98 -15.44
CA ILE A 159 -13.19 -10.45 -15.24
C ILE A 159 -12.48 -11.32 -14.20
N ASN A 160 -11.44 -12.02 -14.62
CA ASN A 160 -10.69 -12.91 -13.76
C ASN A 160 -9.54 -12.13 -13.04
N LEU A 161 -9.90 -11.19 -12.18
CA LEU A 161 -8.96 -10.44 -11.33
C LEU A 161 -8.80 -11.20 -10.01
N LYS A 162 -7.99 -12.27 -10.02
CA LYS A 162 -7.80 -13.08 -8.81
C LYS A 162 -6.82 -12.45 -7.82
N ASN A 163 -5.73 -11.87 -8.29
CA ASN A 163 -4.68 -11.27 -7.46
C ASN A 163 -4.24 -9.96 -8.08
N ILE A 164 -4.27 -8.91 -7.27
CA ILE A 164 -3.73 -7.60 -7.64
C ILE A 164 -2.47 -7.41 -6.79
N GLU A 165 -1.36 -7.09 -7.43
CA GLU A 165 -0.13 -6.75 -6.76
C GLU A 165 -0.16 -5.27 -6.41
N LEU A 166 0.07 -4.96 -5.14
CA LEU A 166 0.23 -3.62 -4.61
C LEU A 166 1.70 -3.38 -4.28
N HIS A 167 2.16 -2.18 -4.57
CA HIS A 167 3.51 -1.72 -4.25
C HIS A 167 3.42 -0.46 -3.41
N THR A 168 4.32 -0.35 -2.43
CA THR A 168 4.52 0.89 -1.69
C THR A 168 5.98 1.07 -1.36
N SER A 169 6.42 2.34 -1.26
CA SER A 169 7.77 2.69 -0.85
C SER A 169 7.66 3.68 0.30
N VAL A 170 8.35 3.39 1.39
CA VAL A 170 8.38 4.21 2.60
C VAL A 170 9.82 4.32 3.09
N GLY A 171 10.13 5.48 3.69
CA GLY A 171 11.43 5.73 4.28
C GLY A 171 11.30 6.52 5.58
N ALA A 172 12.28 6.37 6.45
CA ALA A 172 12.41 7.16 7.66
C ALA A 172 13.87 7.52 7.92
N THR A 173 14.04 8.69 8.53
CA THR A 173 15.34 9.19 8.97
C THR A 173 15.30 9.33 10.49
N ASN A 174 16.42 9.07 11.14
CA ASN A 174 16.53 9.27 12.58
C ASN A 174 17.35 10.55 12.81
N THR A 175 16.69 11.62 13.23
CA THR A 175 17.32 12.90 13.50
C THR A 175 17.04 13.34 14.93
N ARG A 176 18.07 13.92 15.57
CA ARG A 176 17.94 14.51 16.89
C ARG A 176 17.74 16.01 16.74
N SER A 177 16.58 16.52 17.16
CA SER A 177 16.39 17.96 17.27
C SER A 177 17.17 18.51 18.45
N LYS A 178 17.92 19.59 18.24
CA LYS A 178 18.60 20.31 19.32
C LYS A 178 17.54 21.02 20.15
N GLY A 179 17.27 20.53 21.33
CA GLY A 179 16.53 21.23 22.37
C GLY A 179 17.46 21.41 23.55
N LEU A 180 17.80 22.66 23.90
CA LEU A 180 18.44 22.93 25.17
C LEU A 180 17.35 22.81 26.24
N TYR A 181 17.41 21.75 27.03
CA TYR A 181 16.50 21.55 28.14
C TYR A 181 17.24 21.93 29.43
N LEU A 182 16.80 23.00 30.10
CA LEU A 182 17.22 23.34 31.42
C LEU A 182 16.03 23.06 32.38
N PHE A 183 16.23 22.18 33.35
CA PHE A 183 15.20 21.78 34.34
C PHE A 183 13.88 21.30 33.71
N GLY A 184 13.93 20.62 32.54
CA GLY A 184 12.73 20.11 31.88
C GLY A 184 11.98 21.13 31.02
N ILE A 185 12.46 22.37 30.94
CA ILE A 185 11.88 23.42 30.08
C ILE A 185 12.76 23.58 28.85
N ARG A 186 12.13 23.51 27.66
CA ARG A 186 12.81 23.74 26.37
C ARG A 186 13.07 25.24 26.25
N ILE A 187 14.34 25.61 26.22
CA ILE A 187 14.79 26.97 25.90
C ILE A 187 15.13 26.98 24.42
N SER A 188 14.27 27.57 23.60
CA SER A 188 14.52 27.78 22.17
C SER A 188 14.98 29.21 21.94
#